data_92b4468c7de99d91466b61c32e6e8184
#
_entry.id   92b4468c7de99d91466b61c32e6e8184
#
_cell.length_a   1.000
_cell.length_b   1.000
_cell.length_c   1.000
_cell.angle_alpha   90.00
_cell.angle_beta   90.00
_cell.angle_gamma   90.00
#
_symmetry.space_group_name_H-M   'P 1'
#
loop_
_entity.id
_entity.type
_entity.pdbx_description
1 polymer ?
#
loop_
_entity_poly.entity_id
_entity_poly.type
_entity_poly.pdbx_seq_one_letter_code
_entity_poly.pdbx_strand_id
1 'polypeptide(L)'
;AQQYADSKNLSVSYCLPFWITRYNYTDADGTTKNVYDLITQISNNTILMAYRDSASAVEKLVAQVQNGAEKSAFDYAEANDCNLEIGLQAAQTSEGDYVTFYEEEKENTGYINSVIAEIQSDLSEYQNHTTFAIHHAISLYEYYENIE
;
A
#
# COMPACT_ATOMS: atom_id res chain seq x y z
N ALA A 1 14.24 11.14 11.38
CA ALA A 1 14.56 9.75 10.97
C ALA A 1 15.25 9.76 9.61
N GLN A 2 14.65 10.34 8.54
CA GLN A 2 15.17 10.30 7.16
C GLN A 2 16.61 10.86 7.07
N GLN A 3 16.86 12.09 7.53
CA GLN A 3 18.21 12.70 7.49
C GLN A 3 19.29 11.85 8.18
N TYR A 4 18.93 11.14 9.25
CA TYR A 4 19.86 10.22 9.91
C TYR A 4 20.13 8.98 9.04
N ALA A 5 19.09 8.41 8.46
CA ALA A 5 19.20 7.25 7.57
C ALA A 5 20.09 7.59 6.34
N ASP A 6 19.84 8.74 5.71
CA ASP A 6 20.63 9.23 4.58
C ASP A 6 22.13 9.37 4.95
N SER A 7 22.41 9.89 6.16
CA SER A 7 23.78 10.00 6.66
C SER A 7 24.48 8.65 6.88
N LYS A 8 23.72 7.56 6.93
CA LYS A 8 24.20 6.17 7.11
C LYS A 8 24.03 5.32 5.86
N ASN A 9 23.59 5.91 4.76
CA ASN A 9 23.27 5.21 3.52
C ASN A 9 22.24 4.07 3.75
N LEU A 10 21.22 4.37 4.54
CA LEU A 10 20.09 3.48 4.83
C LEU A 10 18.84 4.03 4.16
N SER A 11 18.03 3.14 3.60
CA SER A 11 16.69 3.49 3.14
C SER A 11 15.68 3.37 4.27
N VAL A 12 14.67 4.23 4.27
CA VAL A 12 13.53 4.19 5.20
C VAL A 12 12.26 4.06 4.40
N SER A 13 11.45 3.06 4.74
CA SER A 13 10.08 2.90 4.25
C SER A 13 9.08 3.25 5.34
N TYR A 14 8.02 3.94 4.97
CA TYR A 14 6.94 4.29 5.89
C TYR A 14 5.72 3.41 5.61
N CYS A 15 5.32 2.59 6.59
CA CYS A 15 4.09 1.82 6.53
C CYS A 15 2.93 2.68 7.03
N LEU A 16 1.96 2.94 6.17
CA LEU A 16 0.93 3.94 6.35
C LEU A 16 -0.47 3.37 6.09
N PRO A 17 -1.50 3.81 6.81
CA PRO A 17 -2.86 3.43 6.47
C PRO A 17 -3.28 4.09 5.15
N PHE A 18 -4.11 3.42 4.35
CA PHE A 18 -4.55 3.93 3.04
C PHE A 18 -5.25 5.30 3.11
N TRP A 19 -5.86 5.64 4.24
CA TRP A 19 -6.54 6.92 4.42
C TRP A 19 -5.61 8.11 4.70
N ILE A 20 -4.28 7.90 4.76
CA ILE A 20 -3.30 8.98 4.98
C ILE A 20 -3.41 10.10 3.94
N THR A 21 -3.81 9.76 2.72
CA THR A 21 -4.03 10.71 1.62
C THR A 21 -5.13 11.74 1.89
N ARG A 22 -6.00 11.49 2.88
CA ARG A 22 -7.11 12.40 3.26
C ARG A 22 -6.69 13.49 4.23
N TYR A 23 -5.50 13.39 4.81
CA TYR A 23 -5.05 14.30 5.85
C TYR A 23 -4.22 15.43 5.29
N ASN A 24 -4.55 16.64 5.74
CA ASN A 24 -3.79 17.82 5.43
C ASN A 24 -3.18 18.39 6.72
N TYR A 25 -2.01 18.99 6.58
CA TYR A 25 -1.30 19.73 7.60
C TYR A 25 -1.22 21.19 7.18
N THR A 26 -1.53 22.10 8.11
CA THR A 26 -1.34 23.53 7.92
C THR A 26 -0.17 23.99 8.79
N ASP A 27 0.86 24.52 8.16
CA ASP A 27 2.04 25.00 8.85
C ASP A 27 1.83 26.40 9.48
N ALA A 28 2.85 26.94 10.14
CA ALA A 28 2.77 28.18 10.89
C ALA A 28 2.54 29.44 10.01
N ASP A 29 2.83 29.36 8.72
CA ASP A 29 2.60 30.44 7.76
C ASP A 29 1.20 30.36 7.11
N GLY A 30 0.41 29.36 7.47
CA GLY A 30 -0.94 29.13 6.95
C GLY A 30 -0.99 28.31 5.67
N THR A 31 0.14 27.79 5.17
CA THR A 31 0.17 26.94 3.99
C THR A 31 -0.34 25.53 4.35
N THR A 32 -1.34 25.07 3.61
CA THR A 32 -1.89 23.72 3.78
C THR A 32 -1.26 22.76 2.76
N LYS A 33 -0.79 21.61 3.25
CA LYS A 33 -0.15 20.56 2.46
C LYS A 33 -0.75 19.20 2.81
N ASN A 34 -0.84 18.31 1.82
CA ASN A 34 -1.25 16.94 2.06
C ASN A 34 -0.16 16.19 2.81
N VAL A 35 -0.54 15.41 3.83
CA VAL A 35 0.42 14.68 4.67
C VAL A 35 1.14 13.59 3.87
N TYR A 36 0.44 12.89 2.98
CA TYR A 36 1.05 11.84 2.16
C TYR A 36 2.02 12.44 1.13
N ASP A 37 1.67 13.58 0.52
CA ASP A 37 2.58 14.32 -0.37
C ASP A 37 3.89 14.70 0.35
N LEU A 38 3.80 15.20 1.59
CA LEU A 38 4.98 15.51 2.39
C LEU A 38 5.85 14.27 2.71
N ILE A 39 5.22 13.12 2.95
CA ILE A 39 5.94 11.88 3.22
C ILE A 39 6.64 11.38 1.95
N THR A 40 5.97 11.38 0.81
CA THR A 40 6.55 10.94 -0.46
C THR A 40 7.70 11.84 -0.93
N GLN A 41 7.71 13.14 -0.58
CA GLN A 41 8.83 14.05 -0.86
C GLN A 41 10.11 13.72 -0.09
N ILE A 42 10.03 13.03 1.03
CA ILE A 42 11.17 12.73 1.90
C ILE A 42 11.53 11.24 1.94
N SER A 43 10.77 10.39 1.27
CA SER A 43 10.92 8.94 1.28
C SER A 43 11.08 8.40 -0.14
N ASN A 44 11.95 7.41 -0.30
CA ASN A 44 12.06 6.67 -1.56
C ASN A 44 11.01 5.57 -1.68
N ASN A 45 10.36 5.18 -0.56
CA ASN A 45 9.40 4.10 -0.53
C ASN A 45 8.35 4.30 0.57
N THR A 46 7.09 4.06 0.24
CA THR A 46 5.98 4.00 1.19
C THR A 46 5.19 2.71 0.99
N ILE A 47 4.69 2.15 2.09
CA ILE A 47 3.81 0.98 2.09
C ILE A 47 2.42 1.44 2.51
N LEU A 48 1.43 1.36 1.63
CA LEU A 48 0.04 1.62 2.00
C LEU A 48 -0.68 0.33 2.37
N MET A 49 -1.18 0.25 3.59
CA MET A 49 -2.02 -0.86 4.08
C MET A 49 -3.38 -0.82 3.35
N ALA A 50 -3.41 -1.28 2.10
CA ALA A 50 -4.61 -1.35 1.26
C ALA A 50 -5.32 -2.69 1.43
N TYR A 51 -5.56 -3.08 2.68
CA TYR A 51 -6.11 -4.37 3.07
C TYR A 51 -7.52 -4.59 2.52
N ARG A 52 -7.59 -5.29 1.39
CA ARG A 52 -8.79 -5.73 0.68
C ARG A 52 -8.49 -7.04 -0.03
N ASP A 53 -9.52 -7.83 -0.24
CA ASP A 53 -9.48 -9.18 -0.80
C ASP A 53 -9.67 -9.24 -2.33
N SER A 54 -9.81 -8.12 -3.00
CA SER A 54 -10.02 -8.06 -4.45
C SER A 54 -9.28 -6.90 -5.11
N ALA A 55 -8.87 -7.08 -6.35
CA ALA A 55 -8.14 -6.10 -7.14
C ALA A 55 -8.89 -4.76 -7.20
N SER A 56 -10.15 -4.76 -7.61
CA SER A 56 -10.94 -3.54 -7.74
C SER A 56 -11.13 -2.77 -6.44
N ALA A 57 -11.14 -3.47 -5.30
CA ALA A 57 -11.23 -2.81 -4.00
C ALA A 57 -9.88 -2.21 -3.54
N VAL A 58 -8.76 -2.88 -3.83
CA VAL A 58 -7.40 -2.34 -3.62
C VAL A 58 -7.19 -1.09 -4.48
N GLU A 59 -7.47 -1.16 -5.78
CA GLU A 59 -7.30 -0.07 -6.74
C GLU A 59 -8.07 1.19 -6.31
N LYS A 60 -9.30 1.03 -5.82
CA LYS A 60 -10.08 2.15 -5.28
C LYS A 60 -9.35 2.88 -4.15
N LEU A 61 -8.53 2.18 -3.37
CA LEU A 61 -7.79 2.79 -2.26
C LEU A 61 -6.52 3.52 -2.70
N VAL A 62 -5.86 3.03 -3.74
CA VAL A 62 -4.52 3.51 -4.13
C VAL A 62 -4.52 4.37 -5.40
N ALA A 63 -5.37 4.06 -6.38
CA ALA A 63 -5.40 4.73 -7.68
C ALA A 63 -6.55 5.75 -7.83
N GLN A 64 -7.56 5.74 -6.94
CA GLN A 64 -8.62 6.75 -6.98
C GLN A 64 -8.39 7.84 -5.93
N VAL A 65 -8.80 9.05 -6.29
CA VAL A 65 -8.75 10.19 -5.37
C VAL A 65 -9.69 9.95 -4.20
N GLN A 66 -9.14 9.84 -3.00
CA GLN A 66 -9.90 9.63 -1.78
C GLN A 66 -10.59 10.94 -1.33
N ASN A 67 -11.74 10.81 -0.65
CA ASN A 67 -12.46 11.98 -0.13
C ASN A 67 -11.55 12.81 0.80
N GLY A 68 -11.38 14.09 0.48
CA GLY A 68 -10.49 15.01 1.19
C GLY A 68 -9.06 15.07 0.64
N ALA A 69 -8.71 14.23 -0.36
CA ALA A 69 -7.45 14.32 -1.09
C ALA A 69 -7.62 15.10 -2.41
N GLU A 70 -6.53 15.66 -2.92
CA GLU A 70 -6.49 16.32 -4.24
C GLU A 70 -6.04 15.36 -5.34
N LYS A 71 -5.27 14.33 -4.98
CA LYS A 71 -4.69 13.33 -5.87
C LYS A 71 -4.87 11.93 -5.30
N SER A 72 -4.71 10.92 -6.14
CA SER A 72 -4.58 9.52 -5.70
C SER A 72 -3.25 9.30 -4.98
N ALA A 73 -3.10 8.15 -4.32
CA ALA A 73 -1.83 7.79 -3.70
C ALA A 73 -0.72 7.60 -4.74
N PHE A 74 -1.04 6.99 -5.87
CA PHE A 74 -0.09 6.83 -6.98
C PHE A 74 0.35 8.17 -7.57
N ASP A 75 -0.59 9.11 -7.80
CA ASP A 75 -0.25 10.42 -8.33
C ASP A 75 0.71 11.20 -7.41
N TYR A 76 0.57 11.07 -6.09
CA TYR A 76 1.51 11.66 -5.14
C TYR A 76 2.87 10.96 -5.18
N ALA A 77 2.88 9.64 -5.23
CA ALA A 77 4.12 8.84 -5.27
C ALA A 77 4.91 9.12 -6.55
N GLU A 78 4.25 9.10 -7.71
CA GLU A 78 4.86 9.40 -9.00
C GLU A 78 5.40 10.83 -9.07
N ALA A 79 4.64 11.82 -8.60
CA ALA A 79 5.06 13.21 -8.60
C ALA A 79 6.36 13.47 -7.79
N ASN A 80 6.68 12.60 -6.84
CA ASN A 80 7.82 12.72 -5.94
C ASN A 80 8.88 11.61 -6.15
N ASP A 81 8.79 10.83 -7.22
CA ASP A 81 9.70 9.70 -7.51
C ASP A 81 9.83 8.73 -6.32
N CYS A 82 8.70 8.49 -5.65
CA CYS A 82 8.59 7.61 -4.49
C CYS A 82 7.93 6.29 -4.91
N ASN A 83 8.53 5.15 -4.58
CA ASN A 83 7.90 3.86 -4.81
C ASN A 83 6.73 3.65 -3.83
N LEU A 84 5.60 3.15 -4.33
CA LEU A 84 4.45 2.78 -3.52
C LEU A 84 4.34 1.26 -3.47
N GLU A 85 4.49 0.69 -2.29
CA GLU A 85 4.17 -0.72 -2.03
C GLU A 85 2.71 -0.86 -1.61
N ILE A 86 1.98 -1.72 -2.29
CA ILE A 86 0.61 -2.07 -1.92
C ILE A 86 0.66 -3.17 -0.86
N GLY A 87 0.29 -2.83 0.37
CA GLY A 87 0.19 -3.78 1.48
C GLY A 87 -1.10 -4.58 1.38
N LEU A 88 -0.99 -5.91 1.31
CA LEU A 88 -2.09 -6.87 1.30
C LEU A 88 -2.08 -7.70 2.58
N GLN A 89 -3.24 -8.04 3.10
CA GLN A 89 -3.40 -8.81 4.33
C GLN A 89 -3.68 -10.28 4.02
N ALA A 90 -2.85 -11.20 4.56
CA ALA A 90 -3.05 -12.64 4.42
C ALA A 90 -3.33 -13.35 5.77
N ALA A 91 -3.32 -12.61 6.89
CA ALA A 91 -3.62 -13.19 8.20
C ALA A 91 -5.10 -13.13 8.51
N GLN A 92 -5.58 -14.13 9.26
CA GLN A 92 -6.93 -14.09 9.82
C GLN A 92 -7.13 -12.83 10.68
N THR A 93 -8.26 -12.19 10.53
CA THR A 93 -8.59 -10.96 11.26
C THR A 93 -10.04 -10.96 11.74
N SER A 94 -10.31 -10.21 12.79
CA SER A 94 -11.68 -9.94 13.27
C SER A 94 -12.34 -8.71 12.62
N GLU A 95 -11.61 -8.02 11.71
CA GLU A 95 -12.11 -6.80 11.06
C GLU A 95 -13.09 -7.09 9.91
N GLY A 96 -13.15 -8.36 9.46
CA GLY A 96 -14.03 -8.86 8.41
C GLY A 96 -13.25 -9.48 7.25
N ASP A 97 -13.88 -10.42 6.57
CA ASP A 97 -13.22 -11.23 5.53
C ASP A 97 -12.72 -10.36 4.35
N TYR A 98 -13.46 -9.29 4.03
CA TYR A 98 -13.14 -8.37 2.94
C TYR A 98 -11.84 -7.57 3.09
N VAL A 99 -11.15 -7.65 4.22
CA VAL A 99 -9.84 -6.98 4.44
C VAL A 99 -8.66 -7.94 4.39
N THR A 100 -8.90 -9.22 4.15
CA THR A 100 -7.86 -10.25 4.17
C THR A 100 -8.10 -11.30 3.10
N PHE A 101 -7.05 -11.90 2.61
CA PHE A 101 -7.11 -13.06 1.70
C PHE A 101 -7.19 -14.40 2.45
N TYR A 102 -7.38 -14.39 3.76
CA TYR A 102 -7.30 -15.61 4.58
C TYR A 102 -8.25 -16.71 4.13
N GLU A 103 -9.52 -16.41 3.91
CA GLU A 103 -10.51 -17.41 3.54
C GLU A 103 -10.36 -17.81 2.06
N GLU A 104 -10.10 -16.87 1.15
CA GLU A 104 -9.92 -17.11 -0.27
C GLU A 104 -8.69 -17.99 -0.56
N GLU A 105 -7.56 -17.74 0.11
CA GLU A 105 -6.36 -18.58 -0.03
C GLU A 105 -6.58 -19.99 0.51
N LYS A 106 -7.39 -20.13 1.54
CA LYS A 106 -7.75 -21.41 2.14
C LYS A 106 -8.61 -22.27 1.21
N GLU A 107 -9.48 -21.63 0.43
CA GLU A 107 -10.37 -22.29 -0.54
C GLU A 107 -9.69 -22.47 -1.91
N ASN A 108 -8.82 -21.53 -2.30
CA ASN A 108 -8.15 -21.50 -3.59
C ASN A 108 -6.72 -20.96 -3.45
N THR A 109 -5.79 -21.85 -3.18
CA THR A 109 -4.37 -21.51 -3.03
C THR A 109 -3.84 -20.76 -4.23
N GLY A 110 -3.19 -19.63 -3.99
CA GLY A 110 -2.67 -18.75 -5.04
C GLY A 110 -3.67 -17.68 -5.50
N TYR A 111 -4.83 -17.55 -4.85
CA TYR A 111 -5.78 -16.49 -5.16
C TYR A 111 -5.15 -15.10 -5.03
N ILE A 112 -4.36 -14.84 -3.98
CA ILE A 112 -3.64 -13.59 -3.81
C ILE A 112 -2.71 -13.27 -5.00
N ASN A 113 -2.07 -14.29 -5.59
CA ASN A 113 -1.21 -14.09 -6.77
C ASN A 113 -2.03 -13.68 -8.00
N SER A 114 -3.24 -14.22 -8.16
CA SER A 114 -4.12 -13.83 -9.26
C SER A 114 -4.60 -12.38 -9.11
N VAL A 115 -4.92 -11.96 -7.88
CA VAL A 115 -5.30 -10.57 -7.59
C VAL A 115 -4.12 -9.61 -7.80
N ILE A 116 -2.91 -9.99 -7.40
CA ILE A 116 -1.70 -9.20 -7.68
C ILE A 116 -1.50 -9.04 -9.19
N ALA A 117 -1.65 -10.10 -9.97
CA ALA A 117 -1.51 -10.05 -11.41
C ALA A 117 -2.57 -9.15 -12.08
N GLU A 118 -3.81 -9.18 -11.58
CA GLU A 118 -4.89 -8.28 -12.03
C GLU A 118 -4.54 -6.82 -11.72
N ILE A 119 -4.15 -6.49 -10.48
CA ILE A 119 -3.73 -5.13 -10.10
C ILE A 119 -2.55 -4.66 -10.97
N GLN A 120 -1.55 -5.51 -11.21
CA GLN A 120 -0.41 -5.16 -12.06
C GLN A 120 -0.81 -4.86 -13.50
N SER A 121 -1.81 -5.59 -14.02
CA SER A 121 -2.37 -5.34 -15.35
C SER A 121 -3.10 -4.00 -15.42
N ASP A 122 -3.99 -3.76 -14.46
CA ASP A 122 -4.90 -2.61 -14.44
C ASP A 122 -4.17 -1.31 -14.10
N LEU A 123 -3.12 -1.39 -13.28
CA LEU A 123 -2.26 -0.27 -12.91
C LEU A 123 -0.94 -0.24 -13.70
N SER A 124 -0.95 -0.74 -14.93
CA SER A 124 0.26 -0.85 -15.77
C SER A 124 0.96 0.49 -16.04
N GLU A 125 0.24 1.60 -15.98
CA GLU A 125 0.79 2.96 -16.10
C GLU A 125 1.71 3.35 -14.93
N TYR A 126 1.53 2.73 -13.76
CA TYR A 126 2.32 2.98 -12.54
C TYR A 126 3.38 1.92 -12.25
N GLN A 127 3.67 1.00 -13.19
CA GLN A 127 4.54 -0.17 -12.94
C GLN A 127 5.92 0.16 -12.36
N ASN A 128 6.51 1.30 -12.73
CA ASN A 128 7.82 1.71 -12.24
C ASN A 128 7.82 2.12 -10.76
N HIS A 129 6.64 2.35 -10.20
CA HIS A 129 6.44 2.84 -8.82
C HIS A 129 5.61 1.88 -7.98
N THR A 130 5.34 0.65 -8.47
CA THR A 130 4.43 -0.28 -7.79
C THR A 130 5.13 -1.57 -7.43
N THR A 131 5.15 -1.87 -6.14
CA THR A 131 5.52 -3.17 -5.58
C THR A 131 4.45 -3.66 -4.59
N PHE A 132 4.61 -4.88 -4.06
CA PHE A 132 3.64 -5.47 -3.13
C PHE A 132 4.32 -5.93 -1.86
N ALA A 133 3.66 -5.70 -0.72
CA ALA A 133 4.05 -6.21 0.58
C ALA A 133 2.92 -7.05 1.15
N ILE A 134 3.19 -8.29 1.55
CA ILE A 134 2.19 -9.19 2.12
C ILE A 134 2.34 -9.23 3.63
N HIS A 135 1.31 -8.81 4.34
CA HIS A 135 1.16 -8.97 5.76
C HIS A 135 0.18 -10.12 6.02
N HIS A 136 0.50 -11.18 6.58
CA HIS A 136 1.63 -11.60 7.37
C HIS A 136 2.26 -12.85 6.72
N ALA A 137 3.57 -12.85 6.50
CA ALA A 137 4.27 -13.90 5.75
C ALA A 137 4.11 -15.30 6.36
N ILE A 138 4.05 -15.42 7.70
CA ILE A 138 3.86 -16.71 8.38
C ILE A 138 2.51 -17.32 8.05
N SER A 139 1.44 -16.52 8.03
CA SER A 139 0.09 -17.01 7.68
C SER A 139 0.05 -17.53 6.24
N LEU A 140 0.72 -16.83 5.31
CA LEU A 140 0.83 -17.28 3.93
C LEU A 140 1.60 -18.60 3.84
N TYR A 141 2.71 -18.73 4.57
CA TYR A 141 3.51 -19.95 4.63
C TYR A 141 2.71 -21.15 5.17
N GLU A 142 1.92 -20.97 6.22
CA GLU A 142 1.06 -22.01 6.81
C GLU A 142 0.03 -22.55 5.83
N TYR A 143 -0.44 -21.76 4.85
CA TYR A 143 -1.31 -22.25 3.78
C TYR A 143 -0.60 -23.22 2.87
N TYR A 144 0.63 -22.88 2.45
CA TYR A 144 1.38 -23.69 1.51
C TYR A 144 1.92 -24.99 2.12
N GLU A 145 2.14 -25.03 3.45
CA GLU A 145 2.57 -26.27 4.13
C GLU A 145 1.44 -27.26 4.43
N ASN A 146 0.20 -26.79 4.53
CA ASN A 146 -0.96 -27.63 4.84
C ASN A 146 -1.64 -28.20 3.57
N ILE A 147 -1.04 -28.05 2.40
CA ILE A 147 -1.48 -28.63 1.13
C ILE A 147 -0.68 -29.92 0.91
N GLU A 148 -1.04 -31.00 1.64
CA GLU A 148 -0.68 -32.38 1.30
C GLU A 148 -1.88 -33.14 0.71
#